data_b53c6d45587642bde10ec0c4f8d752fd
#
_entry.id   b53c6d45587642bde10ec0c4f8d752fd
#
_cell.length_a   1.000
_cell.length_b   1.000
_cell.length_c   1.000
_cell.angle_alpha   90.00
_cell.angle_beta   90.00
_cell.angle_gamma   90.00
#
_symmetry.space_group_name_H-M   'P 1'
#
loop_
_entity.id
_entity.type
_entity.pdbx_description
1 polymer ?
#
loop_
_entity_poly.entity_id
_entity_poly.type
_entity_poly.pdbx_seq_one_letter_code
_entity_poly.pdbx_strand_id
1 'polypeptide(L)'
;MLFRSGYAAASIEGIRGASSNPPLTLPADPREIPDVISQALSELRLAGVDGPYSVLLAADVYTKVSETTEHGYPILEHINRLVNGDIIWAPAIDGAFVLTTRGGDFDLQLGTDVAIGYLSHDADTVQLYLQETLTFLCYTAEASVALSPSPGSRAKAAK
;
A
#
# COMPACT_ATOMS: atom_id res chain seq x y z
N MET A 1 -11.19 -2.01 1.32
CA MET A 1 -10.28 -2.24 0.20
C MET A 1 -9.57 -3.54 0.39
N LEU A 2 -9.79 -4.49 -0.52
CA LEU A 2 -9.37 -5.88 -0.42
C LEU A 2 -7.85 -6.01 -0.19
N PHE A 3 -7.06 -5.38 -1.06
CA PHE A 3 -5.60 -5.43 -1.01
C PHE A 3 -5.01 -5.02 0.35
N ARG A 4 -5.47 -3.91 0.94
CA ARG A 4 -4.91 -3.40 2.20
C ARG A 4 -5.39 -4.15 3.44
N SER A 5 -6.70 -4.32 3.55
CA SER A 5 -7.36 -4.72 4.79
C SER A 5 -8.04 -6.08 4.69
N GLY A 6 -8.06 -6.66 3.47
CA GLY A 6 -8.79 -7.88 3.21
C GLY A 6 -10.30 -7.71 3.23
N TYR A 7 -10.98 -8.84 3.27
CA TYR A 7 -12.43 -8.92 3.38
C TYR A 7 -12.81 -10.11 4.29
N ALA A 8 -13.08 -9.82 5.53
CA ALA A 8 -13.29 -10.84 6.56
C ALA A 8 -14.44 -11.81 6.25
N ALA A 9 -15.53 -11.34 5.62
CA ALA A 9 -16.65 -12.18 5.25
C ALA A 9 -16.31 -13.28 4.24
N ALA A 10 -15.22 -13.11 3.47
CA ALA A 10 -14.71 -14.10 2.53
C ALA A 10 -13.38 -14.72 2.99
N SER A 11 -12.96 -14.48 4.23
CA SER A 11 -11.66 -14.93 4.79
C SER A 11 -10.45 -14.50 3.94
N ILE A 12 -10.54 -13.33 3.31
CA ILE A 12 -9.45 -12.76 2.52
C ILE A 12 -8.66 -11.80 3.42
N GLU A 13 -7.40 -12.10 3.66
CA GLU A 13 -6.49 -11.22 4.38
C GLU A 13 -5.87 -10.20 3.43
N GLY A 14 -5.81 -8.92 3.86
CA GLY A 14 -5.07 -7.90 3.13
C GLY A 14 -3.60 -7.88 3.54
N ILE A 15 -2.75 -7.22 2.77
CA ILE A 15 -1.29 -7.15 2.96
C ILE A 15 -0.87 -6.75 4.38
N ARG A 16 -1.66 -5.89 5.05
CA ARG A 16 -1.37 -5.47 6.43
C ARG A 16 -1.58 -6.60 7.45
N GLY A 17 -2.62 -7.40 7.27
CA GLY A 17 -2.93 -8.52 8.18
C GLY A 17 -2.06 -9.74 7.92
N ALA A 18 -1.71 -9.96 6.66
CA ALA A 18 -0.91 -11.10 6.23
C ALA A 18 0.60 -10.94 6.55
N SER A 19 1.07 -9.71 6.80
CA SER A 19 2.48 -9.47 7.13
C SER A 19 2.81 -9.96 8.54
N SER A 20 3.88 -10.77 8.66
CA SER A 20 4.46 -11.20 9.94
C SER A 20 5.41 -10.17 10.54
N ASN A 21 5.88 -9.21 9.75
CA ASN A 21 6.76 -8.15 10.24
C ASN A 21 5.99 -7.17 11.15
N PRO A 22 6.57 -6.74 12.28
CA PRO A 22 5.94 -5.75 13.13
C PRO A 22 5.78 -4.42 12.36
N PRO A 23 4.62 -3.75 12.49
CA PRO A 23 4.44 -2.46 11.84
C PRO A 23 5.34 -1.41 12.45
N LEU A 24 6.04 -0.65 11.62
CA LEU A 24 6.81 0.51 12.03
C LEU A 24 5.93 1.75 12.15
N THR A 25 6.35 2.72 12.95
CA THR A 25 5.64 4.00 13.08
C THR A 25 6.12 4.96 11.99
N LEU A 26 5.19 5.45 11.20
CA LEU A 26 5.48 6.50 10.22
C LEU A 26 5.64 7.84 10.96
N PRO A 27 6.80 8.51 10.85
CA PRO A 27 7.03 9.80 11.51
C PRO A 27 6.14 10.90 10.93
N ALA A 28 5.88 11.91 11.75
CA ALA A 28 5.11 13.09 11.33
C ALA A 28 5.96 14.05 10.47
N ASP A 29 7.27 14.13 10.73
CA ASP A 29 8.22 14.89 9.92
C ASP A 29 8.63 14.08 8.68
N PRO A 30 8.39 14.61 7.48
CA PRO A 30 8.79 13.95 6.24
C PRO A 30 10.30 13.68 6.11
N ARG A 31 11.14 14.45 6.81
CA ARG A 31 12.60 14.28 6.79
C ARG A 31 13.07 12.99 7.45
N GLU A 32 12.29 12.45 8.38
CA GLU A 32 12.58 11.19 9.08
C GLU A 32 12.07 9.96 8.32
N ILE A 33 11.27 10.14 7.26
CA ILE A 33 10.68 9.03 6.48
C ILE A 33 11.76 8.16 5.82
N PRO A 34 12.84 8.69 5.22
CA PRO A 34 13.90 7.86 4.65
C PRO A 34 14.54 6.89 5.67
N ASP A 35 14.70 7.31 6.92
CA ASP A 35 15.28 6.47 7.97
C ASP A 35 14.39 5.27 8.29
N VAL A 36 13.08 5.50 8.41
CA VAL A 36 12.11 4.42 8.67
C VAL A 36 11.98 3.48 7.47
N ILE A 37 12.04 4.00 6.25
CA ILE A 37 12.09 3.16 5.03
C ILE A 37 13.36 2.30 5.02
N SER A 38 14.51 2.87 5.39
CA SER A 38 15.77 2.13 5.51
C SER A 38 15.69 1.02 6.57
N GLN A 39 15.03 1.30 7.69
CA GLN A 39 14.76 0.29 8.71
C GLN A 39 13.85 -0.83 8.16
N ALA A 40 12.76 -0.49 7.48
CA ALA A 40 11.87 -1.47 6.86
C ALA A 40 12.60 -2.36 5.83
N LEU A 41 13.48 -1.78 5.01
CA LEU A 41 14.32 -2.53 4.07
C LEU A 41 15.27 -3.48 4.81
N SER A 42 15.79 -3.08 5.98
CA SER A 42 16.65 -3.93 6.79
C SER A 42 15.88 -5.11 7.37
N GLU A 43 14.65 -4.90 7.85
CA GLU A 43 13.76 -5.97 8.31
C GLU A 43 13.50 -7.01 7.20
N LEU A 44 13.17 -6.56 5.99
CA LEU A 44 12.95 -7.45 4.85
C LEU A 44 14.20 -8.29 4.53
N ARG A 45 15.38 -7.67 4.50
CA ARG A 45 16.64 -8.36 4.23
C ARG A 45 17.01 -9.35 5.32
N LEU A 46 16.80 -9.01 6.59
CA LEU A 46 17.03 -9.90 7.72
C LEU A 46 16.07 -11.10 7.72
N ALA A 47 14.85 -10.92 7.20
CA ALA A 47 13.90 -12.01 6.98
C ALA A 47 14.23 -12.88 5.74
N GLY A 48 15.32 -12.58 5.02
CA GLY A 48 15.72 -13.32 3.80
C GLY A 48 14.88 -12.97 2.57
N VAL A 49 14.22 -11.82 2.59
CA VAL A 49 13.42 -11.34 1.44
C VAL A 49 14.28 -10.41 0.59
N ASP A 50 14.63 -10.86 -0.60
CA ASP A 50 15.40 -10.09 -1.57
C ASP A 50 14.52 -9.11 -2.36
N GLY A 51 15.16 -8.06 -2.92
CA GLY A 51 14.53 -7.09 -3.81
C GLY A 51 14.37 -7.60 -5.26
N PRO A 52 13.87 -6.73 -6.14
CA PRO A 52 13.68 -5.30 -5.95
C PRO A 52 12.59 -4.97 -4.92
N TYR A 53 12.75 -3.80 -4.25
CA TYR A 53 11.78 -3.33 -3.26
C TYR A 53 11.09 -2.08 -3.79
N SER A 54 9.78 -1.96 -3.52
CA SER A 54 9.00 -0.78 -3.83
C SER A 54 8.36 -0.20 -2.57
N VAL A 55 8.07 1.10 -2.62
CA VAL A 55 7.44 1.83 -1.53
C VAL A 55 6.09 2.36 -2.00
N LEU A 56 5.02 2.01 -1.28
CA LEU A 56 3.70 2.57 -1.48
C LEU A 56 3.47 3.68 -0.45
N LEU A 57 3.13 4.87 -0.90
CA LEU A 57 2.85 6.02 -0.05
C LEU A 57 1.38 6.44 -0.17
N ALA A 58 0.71 6.67 0.95
CA ALA A 58 -0.59 7.31 0.96
C ALA A 58 -0.54 8.70 0.32
N ALA A 59 -1.65 9.21 -0.17
CA ALA A 59 -1.70 10.48 -0.91
C ALA A 59 -1.09 11.65 -0.13
N ASP A 60 -1.43 11.77 1.16
CA ASP A 60 -0.92 12.83 2.03
C ASP A 60 0.59 12.68 2.35
N VAL A 61 1.06 11.44 2.48
CA VAL A 61 2.47 11.13 2.71
C VAL A 61 3.29 11.42 1.47
N TYR A 62 2.80 10.98 0.31
CA TYR A 62 3.47 11.22 -0.98
C TYR A 62 3.63 12.72 -1.25
N THR A 63 2.56 13.50 -1.04
CA THR A 63 2.59 14.96 -1.23
C THR A 63 3.63 15.61 -0.30
N LYS A 64 3.62 15.28 0.99
CA LYS A 64 4.59 15.81 1.95
C LYS A 64 6.04 15.50 1.57
N VAL A 65 6.31 14.26 1.17
CA VAL A 65 7.64 13.81 0.76
C VAL A 65 8.09 14.52 -0.52
N SER A 66 7.17 14.74 -1.47
CA SER A 66 7.47 15.41 -2.75
C SER A 66 7.76 16.90 -2.57
N GLU A 67 7.11 17.55 -1.62
CA GLU A 67 7.23 19.00 -1.37
C GLU A 67 8.39 19.32 -0.40
N THR A 68 8.88 18.33 0.37
CA THR A 68 9.88 18.56 1.40
C THR A 68 11.29 18.38 0.86
N THR A 69 12.17 19.29 1.26
CA THR A 69 13.61 19.19 1.01
C THR A 69 14.38 19.20 2.33
N GLU A 70 15.52 18.53 2.35
CA GLU A 70 16.48 18.59 3.45
C GLU A 70 17.81 19.08 2.92
N HIS A 71 18.33 20.17 3.49
CA HIS A 71 19.55 20.83 3.02
C HIS A 71 19.58 21.11 1.50
N GLY A 72 18.38 21.41 0.92
CA GLY A 72 18.23 21.63 -0.52
C GLY A 72 18.11 20.37 -1.36
N TYR A 73 18.11 19.18 -0.74
CA TYR A 73 17.92 17.91 -1.42
C TYR A 73 16.49 17.35 -1.25
N PRO A 74 15.76 17.00 -2.33
CA PRO A 74 14.40 16.49 -2.22
C PRO A 74 14.36 15.15 -1.46
N ILE A 75 13.45 15.02 -0.50
CA ILE A 75 13.27 13.78 0.26
C ILE A 75 12.86 12.62 -0.64
N LEU A 76 12.02 12.88 -1.64
CA LEU A 76 11.60 11.86 -2.61
C LEU A 76 12.81 11.22 -3.33
N GLU A 77 13.79 12.03 -3.72
CA GLU A 77 15.03 11.56 -4.34
C GLU A 77 15.90 10.76 -3.36
N HIS A 78 15.89 11.13 -2.07
CA HIS A 78 16.56 10.35 -1.04
C HIS A 78 15.95 8.94 -0.93
N ILE A 79 14.62 8.84 -0.85
CA ILE A 79 13.92 7.56 -0.82
C ILE A 79 14.21 6.77 -2.10
N ASN A 80 14.17 7.40 -3.27
CA ASN A 80 14.42 6.75 -4.55
C ASN A 80 15.81 6.09 -4.63
N ARG A 81 16.80 6.63 -3.93
CA ARG A 81 18.14 6.03 -3.84
C ARG A 81 18.23 4.85 -2.86
N LEU A 82 17.35 4.77 -1.87
CA LEU A 82 17.32 3.67 -0.90
C LEU A 82 16.68 2.42 -1.49
N VAL A 83 15.65 2.61 -2.31
CA VAL A 83 14.91 1.53 -2.96
C VAL A 83 15.42 1.33 -4.39
N ASN A 84 15.38 0.08 -4.85
CA ASN A 84 15.75 -0.31 -6.22
C ASN A 84 14.52 -0.69 -7.07
N GLY A 85 13.35 -0.25 -6.66
CA GLY A 85 12.06 -0.34 -7.34
C GLY A 85 11.32 0.99 -7.29
N ASP A 86 10.02 0.96 -7.46
CA ASP A 86 9.20 2.14 -7.65
C ASP A 86 8.72 2.77 -6.33
N ILE A 87 8.54 4.09 -6.33
CA ILE A 87 7.78 4.80 -5.32
C ILE A 87 6.39 5.06 -5.88
N ILE A 88 5.38 4.40 -5.31
CA ILE A 88 4.01 4.35 -5.83
C ILE A 88 3.09 5.24 -5.02
N TRP A 89 2.41 6.17 -5.70
CA TRP A 89 1.31 6.92 -5.12
C TRP A 89 0.09 6.01 -4.94
N ALA A 90 -0.32 5.77 -3.70
CA ALA A 90 -1.37 4.83 -3.34
C ALA A 90 -2.44 5.50 -2.46
N PRO A 91 -3.39 6.26 -3.05
CA PRO A 91 -4.37 7.05 -2.29
C PRO A 91 -5.32 6.20 -1.46
N ALA A 92 -5.36 4.93 -1.74
CA ALA A 92 -6.27 3.98 -1.11
C ALA A 92 -5.72 3.34 0.18
N ILE A 93 -4.50 3.68 0.59
CA ILE A 93 -3.88 3.17 1.83
C ILE A 93 -3.77 4.27 2.87
N ASP A 94 -3.55 3.88 4.13
CA ASP A 94 -3.15 4.79 5.21
C ASP A 94 -1.68 4.54 5.55
N GLY A 95 -0.88 5.61 5.63
CA GLY A 95 0.54 5.52 5.91
C GLY A 95 1.35 5.07 4.69
N ALA A 96 2.19 4.07 4.87
CA ALA A 96 3.02 3.55 3.80
C ALA A 96 3.22 2.02 3.93
N PHE A 97 3.74 1.41 2.87
CA PHE A 97 4.23 0.04 2.85
C PHE A 97 5.57 -0.01 2.12
N VAL A 98 6.48 -0.81 2.64
CA VAL A 98 7.68 -1.27 1.93
C VAL A 98 7.50 -2.74 1.64
N LEU A 99 7.66 -3.15 0.39
CA LEU A 99 7.44 -4.53 -0.02
C LEU A 99 8.42 -4.96 -1.12
N THR A 100 8.64 -6.26 -1.24
CA THR A 100 9.36 -6.82 -2.37
C THR A 100 8.48 -6.90 -3.61
N THR A 101 9.09 -6.68 -4.77
CA THR A 101 8.46 -6.85 -6.09
C THR A 101 9.17 -7.90 -6.94
N ARG A 102 9.91 -8.81 -6.30
CA ARG A 102 10.62 -9.93 -6.96
C ARG A 102 9.68 -10.93 -7.65
N GLY A 103 8.38 -10.90 -7.29
CA GLY A 103 7.35 -11.79 -7.81
C GLY A 103 7.16 -13.06 -6.97
N GLY A 104 5.93 -13.60 -7.01
CA GLY A 104 5.56 -14.84 -6.32
C GLY A 104 5.16 -14.67 -4.84
N ASP A 105 5.30 -13.49 -4.25
CA ASP A 105 4.95 -13.24 -2.85
C ASP A 105 3.49 -12.80 -2.69
N PHE A 106 2.96 -12.10 -3.68
CA PHE A 106 1.58 -11.59 -3.71
C PHE A 106 0.92 -11.94 -5.03
N ASP A 107 -0.36 -12.27 -4.97
CA ASP A 107 -1.16 -12.59 -6.15
C ASP A 107 -2.54 -11.94 -6.07
N LEU A 108 -2.94 -11.23 -7.12
CA LEU A 108 -4.28 -10.71 -7.31
C LEU A 108 -4.94 -11.50 -8.42
N GLN A 109 -5.81 -12.44 -8.06
CA GLN A 109 -6.51 -13.28 -9.01
C GLN A 109 -7.84 -12.63 -9.41
N LEU A 110 -8.00 -12.36 -10.69
CA LEU A 110 -9.26 -11.92 -11.29
C LEU A 110 -10.01 -13.14 -11.82
N GLY A 111 -11.23 -13.36 -11.31
CA GLY A 111 -12.11 -14.40 -11.82
C GLY A 111 -12.92 -13.88 -13.02
N THR A 112 -13.74 -12.88 -12.79
CA THR A 112 -14.48 -12.16 -13.85
C THR A 112 -14.05 -10.70 -13.78
N ASP A 113 -13.53 -10.18 -14.88
CA ASP A 113 -13.24 -8.75 -15.01
C ASP A 113 -14.53 -7.92 -14.99
N VAL A 114 -14.42 -6.61 -14.84
CA VAL A 114 -15.57 -5.71 -14.76
C VAL A 114 -16.53 -5.95 -15.92
N ALA A 115 -17.72 -6.43 -15.59
CA ALA A 115 -18.80 -6.69 -16.54
C ALA A 115 -20.01 -5.85 -16.21
N ILE A 116 -20.67 -5.35 -17.24
CA ILE A 116 -21.93 -4.63 -17.13
C ILE A 116 -23.04 -5.55 -17.59
N GLY A 117 -24.01 -5.80 -16.71
CA GLY A 117 -25.20 -6.59 -17.02
C GLY A 117 -26.47 -5.77 -16.92
N TYR A 118 -27.47 -6.20 -17.66
CA TYR A 118 -28.83 -5.66 -17.61
C TYR A 118 -29.59 -6.29 -16.42
N LEU A 119 -30.27 -5.47 -15.65
CA LEU A 119 -31.10 -5.92 -14.54
C LEU A 119 -32.61 -5.80 -14.88
N SER A 120 -33.09 -4.60 -15.23
CA SER A 120 -34.47 -4.31 -15.56
C SER A 120 -34.59 -2.97 -16.26
N HIS A 121 -35.80 -2.66 -16.77
CA HIS A 121 -36.13 -1.31 -17.25
C HIS A 121 -37.61 -1.00 -16.99
N ASP A 122 -37.90 0.27 -16.95
CA ASP A 122 -39.26 0.84 -17.05
C ASP A 122 -39.32 1.79 -18.28
N ALA A 123 -40.40 2.61 -18.35
CA ALA A 123 -40.58 3.49 -19.52
C ALA A 123 -39.50 4.58 -19.66
N ASP A 124 -38.87 4.97 -18.56
CA ASP A 124 -37.98 6.14 -18.48
C ASP A 124 -36.56 5.77 -18.06
N THR A 125 -36.33 4.61 -17.45
CA THR A 125 -35.04 4.22 -16.86
C THR A 125 -34.63 2.80 -17.22
N VAL A 126 -33.28 2.60 -17.32
CA VAL A 126 -32.67 1.28 -17.45
C VAL A 126 -31.78 1.04 -16.23
N GLN A 127 -32.00 -0.06 -15.55
CA GLN A 127 -31.17 -0.51 -14.42
C GLN A 127 -30.12 -1.49 -14.92
N LEU A 128 -28.87 -1.16 -14.64
CA LEU A 128 -27.73 -2.01 -14.95
C LEU A 128 -27.05 -2.45 -13.65
N TYR A 129 -26.34 -3.56 -13.68
CA TYR A 129 -25.44 -3.95 -12.60
C TYR A 129 -24.02 -4.03 -13.08
N LEU A 130 -23.09 -3.75 -12.18
CA LEU A 130 -21.64 -3.98 -12.36
C LEU A 130 -21.25 -5.20 -11.54
N GLN A 131 -20.50 -6.09 -12.14
CA GLN A 131 -19.97 -7.28 -11.48
C GLN A 131 -18.50 -7.41 -11.75
N GLU A 132 -17.74 -7.75 -10.70
CA GLU A 132 -16.34 -8.13 -10.75
C GLU A 132 -16.10 -9.19 -9.67
N THR A 133 -15.28 -10.18 -9.96
CA THR A 133 -14.86 -11.18 -8.98
C THR A 133 -13.35 -11.21 -8.90
N LEU A 134 -12.82 -11.00 -7.71
CA LEU A 134 -11.37 -11.01 -7.47
C LEU A 134 -11.05 -11.55 -6.08
N THR A 135 -9.84 -12.06 -5.91
CA THR A 135 -9.27 -12.37 -4.60
C THR A 135 -7.81 -11.94 -4.52
N PHE A 136 -7.31 -11.76 -3.30
CA PHE A 136 -5.93 -11.45 -3.04
C PHE A 136 -5.31 -12.52 -2.16
N LEU A 137 -4.12 -12.97 -2.53
CA LEU A 137 -3.36 -13.98 -1.82
C LEU A 137 -1.98 -13.42 -1.47
N CYS A 138 -1.54 -13.67 -0.24
CA CYS A 138 -0.20 -13.39 0.23
C CYS A 138 0.46 -14.73 0.54
N TYR A 139 1.49 -15.09 -0.22
CA TYR A 139 2.19 -16.36 -0.06
C TYR A 139 3.39 -16.26 0.89
N THR A 140 3.98 -15.05 1.02
CA THR A 140 5.13 -14.80 1.87
C THR A 140 4.79 -13.72 2.89
N ALA A 141 4.60 -14.11 4.14
CA ALA A 141 4.21 -13.20 5.21
C ALA A 141 5.28 -12.14 5.52
N GLU A 142 6.54 -12.45 5.29
CA GLU A 142 7.69 -11.57 5.51
C GLU A 142 7.92 -10.57 4.37
N ALA A 143 7.17 -10.67 3.26
CA ALA A 143 7.43 -9.92 2.03
C ALA A 143 7.07 -8.42 2.09
N SER A 144 6.49 -7.96 3.18
CA SER A 144 6.11 -6.55 3.35
C SER A 144 6.29 -6.05 4.78
N VAL A 145 6.54 -4.74 4.92
CA VAL A 145 6.52 -4.02 6.19
C VAL A 145 5.55 -2.85 6.09
N ALA A 146 4.60 -2.79 7.02
CA ALA A 146 3.64 -1.70 7.11
C ALA A 146 4.19 -0.54 7.93
N LEU A 147 4.07 0.69 7.44
CA LEU A 147 4.36 1.91 8.18
C LEU A 147 3.03 2.58 8.55
N SER A 148 2.67 2.51 9.82
CA SER A 148 1.40 3.05 10.32
C SER A 148 1.56 4.50 10.76
N PRO A 149 0.61 5.41 10.41
CA PRO A 149 0.65 6.77 10.90
C PRO A 149 0.69 6.81 12.44
N SER A 150 1.45 7.75 12.99
CA SER A 150 1.46 7.96 14.44
C SER A 150 0.04 8.33 14.93
N PRO A 151 -0.34 7.93 16.15
CA PRO A 151 -1.71 8.11 16.66
C PRO A 151 -2.25 9.56 16.61
N GLY A 152 -1.37 10.57 16.54
CA GLY A 152 -1.74 12.00 16.45
C GLY A 152 -2.06 12.52 15.05
N SER A 153 -1.76 11.79 13.99
CA SER A 153 -1.92 12.27 12.60
C SER A 153 -3.34 12.11 12.04
N ARG A 154 -4.13 11.19 12.59
CA ARG A 154 -5.50 10.90 12.11
C ARG A 154 -6.54 12.00 12.34
N ALA A 155 -6.29 12.95 13.24
CA ALA A 155 -7.28 13.94 13.64
C ALA A 155 -7.45 15.12 12.66
N LYS A 156 -6.58 15.27 11.65
CA LYS A 156 -6.60 16.42 10.72
C LYS A 156 -7.20 16.16 9.33
N ALA A 157 -7.48 14.91 8.96
CA ALA A 157 -7.96 14.55 7.63
C ALA A 157 -9.51 14.40 7.53
N ALA A 158 -10.24 14.64 8.62
CA ALA A 158 -11.71 14.57 8.67
C ALA A 158 -12.31 15.94 9.05
N LYS A 159 -12.08 16.96 8.21
CA LYS A 159 -12.86 18.22 8.21
C LYS A 159 -13.03 18.70 6.79
#